data_dc7dc76e107b9154fed82f03fd1241ed
#
_entry.id   dc7dc76e107b9154fed82f03fd1241ed
#
_cell.length_a   1.000
_cell.length_b   1.000
_cell.length_c   1.000
_cell.angle_alpha   90.00
_cell.angle_beta   90.00
_cell.angle_gamma   90.00
#
_symmetry.space_group_name_H-M   'P 1'
#
loop_
_entity.id
_entity.type
_entity.pdbx_description
1 polymer ?
#
loop_
_entity_poly.entity_id
_entity_poly.type
_entity_poly.pdbx_seq_one_letter_code
_entity_poly.pdbx_strand_id
1 'polypeptide(L)'
;MIDDNLAVPRAVGTIAGGLALFGGLALTLNLAGWPRVVDTGWSLVILTLGMAGLLFHAAFDYDLQFRRLYMVFALLALGAGLLLAFAPYPKTVGQQVHWSIPLLLLGMLFFLCFDRHEEDRSLREIVQNVFGASGALLALVGFGVSLFNESFFLPLGFVITLIGLLYGIAFVATRGNADDLAFNGSLGLAAFGLLVALVVLGRSLFTATGGTFFVGSGFVMLLVTALYIGTGLVTGLDWTLFVLFRRELGAFFYSPMAYLALFAFSMLAWMSFFFFAGRIYGQAIPEPVLQYYLIAFLPVGGQLVVVPVLTMRLLSEEKRTGTLEVMLTAPVDEPIVVLAKFFAGLVLYMLMWLPFGLILLAIPAIGSPVFDFRPLLSLVLAVLASGAMFISLGVFCSSLSESQIGAGVLTFIGMAGLTLIHFFTQPGVVGSTLSPIMQHLSYIQLWDTAIAGRVVLRGYLFPLSATVLFLFMTVKVLESRKWN
;
A
#
# COMPACT_ATOMS: atom_id res chain seq x y z
N MET A 1 -10.46 36.88 -14.18
CA MET A 1 -9.27 36.19 -13.60
C MET A 1 -9.59 34.84 -12.96
N ILE A 2 -10.86 34.49 -12.70
CA ILE A 2 -11.28 33.18 -12.11
C ILE A 2 -11.49 32.12 -13.19
N ASP A 3 -11.82 32.51 -14.42
CA ASP A 3 -12.16 31.57 -15.51
C ASP A 3 -10.95 30.89 -16.17
N ASP A 4 -9.76 31.48 -16.17
CA ASP A 4 -8.59 30.90 -16.82
C ASP A 4 -8.08 29.63 -16.09
N ASN A 5 -8.27 29.53 -14.78
CA ASN A 5 -7.86 28.35 -13.99
C ASN A 5 -8.74 27.12 -14.24
N LEU A 6 -9.96 27.28 -14.76
CA LEU A 6 -10.88 26.17 -15.05
C LEU A 6 -10.80 25.68 -16.51
N ALA A 7 -10.12 26.40 -17.38
CA ALA A 7 -10.01 26.04 -18.79
C ALA A 7 -9.29 24.67 -18.98
N VAL A 8 -8.23 24.44 -18.22
CA VAL A 8 -7.46 23.17 -18.30
C VAL A 8 -8.27 22.00 -17.76
N PRO A 9 -8.85 22.03 -16.53
CA PRO A 9 -9.71 20.95 -16.05
C PRO A 9 -10.86 20.62 -17.00
N ARG A 10 -11.56 21.62 -17.54
CA ARG A 10 -12.70 21.41 -18.46
C ARG A 10 -12.28 20.81 -19.79
N ALA A 11 -11.16 21.25 -20.36
CA ALA A 11 -10.60 20.65 -21.57
C ALA A 11 -10.20 19.18 -21.34
N VAL A 12 -9.55 18.89 -20.21
CA VAL A 12 -9.20 17.52 -19.83
C VAL A 12 -10.48 16.70 -19.63
N GLY A 13 -11.49 17.23 -18.95
CA GLY A 13 -12.76 16.54 -18.69
C GLY A 13 -13.51 16.17 -19.98
N THR A 14 -13.57 17.07 -20.97
CA THR A 14 -14.22 16.78 -22.26
C THR A 14 -13.49 15.70 -23.06
N ILE A 15 -12.16 15.77 -23.15
CA ILE A 15 -11.33 14.75 -23.80
C ILE A 15 -11.46 13.42 -23.07
N ALA A 16 -11.37 13.44 -21.75
CA ALA A 16 -11.44 12.25 -20.90
C ALA A 16 -12.83 11.58 -20.97
N GLY A 17 -13.90 12.36 -21.01
CA GLY A 17 -15.25 11.86 -21.22
C GLY A 17 -15.40 11.14 -22.55
N GLY A 18 -14.86 11.71 -23.63
CA GLY A 18 -14.81 11.08 -24.95
C GLY A 18 -14.03 9.75 -24.93
N LEU A 19 -12.85 9.74 -24.30
CA LEU A 19 -12.03 8.53 -24.17
C LEU A 19 -12.72 7.47 -23.31
N ALA A 20 -13.34 7.83 -22.20
CA ALA A 20 -14.05 6.90 -21.33
C ALA A 20 -15.27 6.26 -22.04
N LEU A 21 -16.05 7.08 -22.76
CA LEU A 21 -17.19 6.59 -23.55
C LEU A 21 -16.71 5.68 -24.68
N PHE A 22 -15.70 6.07 -25.46
CA PHE A 22 -15.17 5.27 -26.55
C PHE A 22 -14.56 3.95 -26.04
N GLY A 23 -13.71 4.01 -25.02
CA GLY A 23 -13.08 2.83 -24.40
C GLY A 23 -14.11 1.88 -23.78
N GLY A 24 -15.12 2.43 -23.07
CA GLY A 24 -16.22 1.67 -22.49
C GLY A 24 -17.09 1.00 -23.53
N LEU A 25 -17.44 1.71 -24.61
CA LEU A 25 -18.24 1.19 -25.70
C LEU A 25 -17.50 0.09 -26.49
N ALA A 26 -16.22 0.32 -26.80
CA ALA A 26 -15.37 -0.68 -27.45
C ALA A 26 -15.23 -1.95 -26.60
N LEU A 27 -15.07 -1.79 -25.28
CA LEU A 27 -14.97 -2.91 -24.34
C LEU A 27 -16.27 -3.70 -24.25
N THR A 28 -17.42 -3.02 -24.13
CA THR A 28 -18.73 -3.69 -24.06
C THR A 28 -19.06 -4.44 -25.35
N LEU A 29 -18.75 -3.88 -26.52
CA LEU A 29 -18.91 -4.55 -27.82
C LEU A 29 -18.02 -5.80 -27.91
N ASN A 30 -16.75 -5.70 -27.47
CA ASN A 30 -15.85 -6.85 -27.45
C ASN A 30 -16.35 -7.97 -26.54
N LEU A 31 -16.87 -7.63 -25.37
CA LEU A 31 -17.43 -8.58 -24.40
C LEU A 31 -18.75 -9.22 -24.92
N ALA A 32 -19.52 -8.46 -25.71
CA ALA A 32 -20.75 -8.96 -26.35
C ALA A 32 -20.50 -9.84 -27.59
N GLY A 33 -19.23 -10.05 -27.98
CA GLY A 33 -18.85 -10.87 -29.13
C GLY A 33 -19.06 -10.20 -30.50
N TRP A 34 -19.23 -8.86 -30.54
CA TRP A 34 -19.32 -8.10 -31.79
C TRP A 34 -17.94 -7.97 -32.46
N PRO A 35 -17.91 -7.66 -33.79
CA PRO A 35 -16.65 -7.45 -34.48
C PRO A 35 -15.78 -6.44 -33.76
N ARG A 36 -14.53 -6.79 -33.47
CA ARG A 36 -13.60 -5.96 -32.72
C ARG A 36 -13.24 -4.72 -33.52
N VAL A 37 -13.63 -3.55 -33.05
CA VAL A 37 -13.19 -2.24 -33.58
C VAL A 37 -11.79 -1.91 -33.04
N VAL A 38 -11.55 -2.23 -31.77
CA VAL A 38 -10.27 -2.06 -31.06
C VAL A 38 -10.05 -3.31 -30.22
N ASP A 39 -8.81 -3.77 -30.11
CA ASP A 39 -8.50 -4.92 -29.26
C ASP A 39 -8.87 -4.65 -27.79
N THR A 40 -9.25 -5.70 -27.05
CA THR A 40 -9.72 -5.62 -25.66
C THR A 40 -8.68 -4.92 -24.76
N GLY A 41 -7.39 -5.21 -24.97
CA GLY A 41 -6.32 -4.56 -24.20
C GLY A 41 -6.27 -3.05 -24.43
N TRP A 42 -6.35 -2.60 -25.66
CA TRP A 42 -6.38 -1.16 -26.00
C TRP A 42 -7.67 -0.48 -25.52
N SER A 43 -8.82 -1.18 -25.59
CA SER A 43 -10.09 -0.65 -25.05
C SER A 43 -9.97 -0.38 -23.55
N LEU A 44 -9.32 -1.26 -22.81
CA LEU A 44 -9.04 -1.07 -21.37
C LEU A 44 -8.08 0.10 -21.11
N VAL A 45 -7.01 0.23 -21.87
CA VAL A 45 -6.06 1.36 -21.74
C VAL A 45 -6.78 2.69 -21.99
N ILE A 46 -7.58 2.79 -23.06
CA ILE A 46 -8.33 4.00 -23.38
C ILE A 46 -9.35 4.32 -22.28
N LEU A 47 -10.07 3.31 -21.78
CA LEU A 47 -11.03 3.48 -20.68
C LEU A 47 -10.32 3.98 -19.39
N THR A 48 -9.20 3.38 -19.03
CA THR A 48 -8.46 3.78 -17.80
C THR A 48 -7.91 5.19 -17.91
N LEU A 49 -7.38 5.58 -19.07
CA LEU A 49 -6.94 6.96 -19.32
C LEU A 49 -8.12 7.96 -19.25
N GLY A 50 -9.26 7.59 -19.84
CA GLY A 50 -10.48 8.39 -19.75
C GLY A 50 -10.94 8.55 -18.30
N MET A 51 -10.97 7.47 -17.51
CA MET A 51 -11.35 7.52 -16.10
C MET A 51 -10.38 8.33 -15.25
N ALA A 52 -9.07 8.21 -15.49
CA ALA A 52 -8.07 9.03 -14.81
C ALA A 52 -8.26 10.53 -15.10
N GLY A 53 -8.53 10.90 -16.36
CA GLY A 53 -8.83 12.27 -16.74
C GLY A 53 -10.15 12.80 -16.15
N LEU A 54 -11.20 11.96 -16.04
CA LEU A 54 -12.44 12.32 -15.36
C LEU A 54 -12.23 12.52 -13.85
N LEU A 55 -11.39 11.71 -13.21
CA LEU A 55 -11.01 11.92 -11.81
C LEU A 55 -10.23 13.24 -11.63
N PHE A 56 -9.32 13.56 -12.56
CA PHE A 56 -8.65 14.85 -12.56
C PHE A 56 -9.64 16.01 -12.68
N HIS A 57 -10.61 15.93 -13.62
CA HIS A 57 -11.67 16.92 -13.75
C HIS A 57 -12.50 17.05 -12.46
N ALA A 58 -12.92 15.91 -11.87
CA ALA A 58 -13.69 15.89 -10.62
C ALA A 58 -12.93 16.50 -9.42
N ALA A 59 -11.59 16.41 -9.44
CA ALA A 59 -10.74 16.95 -8.37
C ALA A 59 -10.50 18.47 -8.48
N PHE A 60 -10.64 19.05 -9.69
CA PHE A 60 -10.26 20.45 -9.95
C PHE A 60 -11.41 21.33 -10.48
N ASP A 61 -12.54 20.77 -10.92
CA ASP A 61 -13.72 21.56 -11.33
C ASP A 61 -14.75 21.64 -10.20
N TYR A 62 -15.13 22.84 -9.84
CA TYR A 62 -16.07 23.18 -8.73
C TYR A 62 -17.51 23.33 -9.19
N ASP A 63 -17.84 23.07 -10.46
CA ASP A 63 -19.20 23.25 -10.99
C ASP A 63 -20.18 22.26 -10.36
N LEU A 64 -21.30 22.79 -9.85
CA LEU A 64 -22.33 22.02 -9.14
C LEU A 64 -22.93 20.89 -9.99
N GLN A 65 -23.06 21.10 -11.31
CA GLN A 65 -23.64 20.11 -12.21
C GLN A 65 -22.74 18.89 -12.37
N PHE A 66 -21.43 19.12 -12.56
CA PHE A 66 -20.45 18.06 -12.66
C PHE A 66 -20.28 17.31 -11.34
N ARG A 67 -20.31 18.01 -10.20
CA ARG A 67 -20.24 17.37 -8.88
C ARG A 67 -21.37 16.36 -8.67
N ARG A 68 -22.63 16.76 -8.97
CA ARG A 68 -23.78 15.84 -8.86
C ARG A 68 -23.69 14.67 -9.82
N LEU A 69 -23.22 14.90 -11.05
CA LEU A 69 -22.98 13.82 -12.02
C LEU A 69 -21.99 12.81 -11.49
N TYR A 70 -20.86 13.27 -10.93
CA TYR A 70 -19.83 12.38 -10.36
C TYR A 70 -20.32 11.65 -9.10
N MET A 71 -21.18 12.24 -8.29
CA MET A 71 -21.82 11.54 -7.18
C MET A 71 -22.70 10.39 -7.67
N VAL A 72 -23.51 10.61 -8.69
CA VAL A 72 -24.34 9.54 -9.30
C VAL A 72 -23.45 8.45 -9.89
N PHE A 73 -22.40 8.84 -10.59
CA PHE A 73 -21.43 7.89 -11.15
C PHE A 73 -20.73 7.07 -10.05
N ALA A 74 -20.33 7.70 -8.95
CA ALA A 74 -19.73 7.04 -7.80
C ALA A 74 -20.70 6.03 -7.16
N LEU A 75 -21.98 6.39 -7.01
CA LEU A 75 -23.02 5.48 -6.50
C LEU A 75 -23.24 4.28 -7.43
N LEU A 76 -23.29 4.51 -8.74
CA LEU A 76 -23.43 3.42 -9.72
C LEU A 76 -22.20 2.50 -9.73
N ALA A 77 -20.99 3.06 -9.70
CA ALA A 77 -19.75 2.30 -9.64
C ALA A 77 -19.66 1.47 -8.34
N LEU A 78 -20.00 2.07 -7.20
CA LEU A 78 -20.05 1.37 -5.92
C LEU A 78 -21.09 0.26 -5.93
N GLY A 79 -22.33 0.55 -6.37
CA GLY A 79 -23.42 -0.42 -6.44
C GLY A 79 -23.09 -1.59 -7.38
N ALA A 80 -22.58 -1.31 -8.58
CA ALA A 80 -22.11 -2.34 -9.51
C ALA A 80 -20.93 -3.14 -8.94
N GLY A 81 -19.97 -2.46 -8.30
CA GLY A 81 -18.85 -3.11 -7.64
C GLY A 81 -19.27 -4.06 -6.53
N LEU A 82 -20.21 -3.65 -5.67
CA LEU A 82 -20.78 -4.49 -4.62
C LEU A 82 -21.57 -5.67 -5.22
N LEU A 83 -22.43 -5.43 -6.20
CA LEU A 83 -23.20 -6.49 -6.88
C LEU A 83 -22.26 -7.55 -7.49
N LEU A 84 -21.21 -7.10 -8.17
CA LEU A 84 -20.23 -8.01 -8.76
C LEU A 84 -19.37 -8.72 -7.69
N ALA A 85 -19.13 -8.13 -6.54
CA ALA A 85 -18.41 -8.76 -5.45
C ALA A 85 -19.22 -9.85 -4.74
N PHE A 86 -20.56 -9.74 -4.72
CA PHE A 86 -21.45 -10.63 -3.98
C PHE A 86 -22.31 -11.56 -4.88
N ALA A 87 -22.31 -11.36 -6.18
CA ALA A 87 -23.08 -12.20 -7.08
C ALA A 87 -22.63 -13.67 -6.97
N PRO A 88 -23.56 -14.64 -6.85
CA PRO A 88 -23.21 -16.06 -6.87
C PRO A 88 -22.65 -16.43 -8.23
N TYR A 89 -21.43 -16.91 -8.27
CA TYR A 89 -20.71 -17.17 -9.53
C TYR A 89 -20.96 -18.57 -10.07
N PRO A 90 -21.39 -18.75 -11.33
CA PRO A 90 -21.15 -19.99 -12.06
C PRO A 90 -19.63 -20.16 -12.30
N LYS A 91 -19.16 -21.40 -12.38
CA LYS A 91 -17.72 -21.77 -12.46
C LYS A 91 -16.90 -21.12 -13.61
N THR A 92 -17.56 -20.43 -14.53
CA THR A 92 -16.97 -19.70 -15.66
C THR A 92 -16.64 -18.22 -15.34
N VAL A 93 -16.90 -17.74 -14.12
CA VAL A 93 -17.03 -16.31 -13.79
C VAL A 93 -15.89 -15.77 -12.91
N GLY A 94 -14.74 -16.44 -12.83
CA GLY A 94 -13.53 -15.85 -12.26
C GLY A 94 -13.19 -14.45 -12.81
N GLN A 95 -13.62 -14.16 -14.04
CA GLN A 95 -13.43 -12.85 -14.68
C GLN A 95 -14.31 -11.73 -14.12
N GLN A 96 -15.51 -11.99 -13.60
CA GLN A 96 -16.44 -10.94 -13.13
C GLN A 96 -16.04 -10.36 -11.76
N VAL A 97 -15.41 -11.16 -10.92
CA VAL A 97 -14.92 -10.71 -9.62
C VAL A 97 -13.86 -9.62 -9.77
N HIS A 98 -13.05 -9.72 -10.80
CA HIS A 98 -11.97 -8.77 -11.05
C HIS A 98 -12.47 -7.38 -11.40
N TRP A 99 -13.64 -7.25 -12.01
CA TRP A 99 -14.27 -5.96 -12.30
C TRP A 99 -14.84 -5.26 -11.06
N SER A 100 -15.15 -6.01 -10.00
CA SER A 100 -15.64 -5.43 -8.75
C SER A 100 -14.58 -4.52 -8.13
N ILE A 101 -13.31 -4.90 -8.17
CA ILE A 101 -12.19 -4.16 -7.55
C ILE A 101 -12.03 -2.75 -8.14
N PRO A 102 -11.83 -2.57 -9.46
CA PRO A 102 -11.69 -1.23 -10.03
C PRO A 102 -12.97 -0.39 -9.87
N LEU A 103 -14.16 -1.00 -9.91
CA LEU A 103 -15.40 -0.26 -9.70
C LEU A 103 -15.54 0.25 -8.26
N LEU A 104 -15.21 -0.57 -7.27
CA LEU A 104 -15.19 -0.15 -5.87
C LEU A 104 -14.19 0.98 -5.63
N LEU A 105 -12.97 0.86 -6.17
CA LEU A 105 -11.95 1.90 -6.03
C LEU A 105 -12.35 3.19 -6.75
N LEU A 106 -12.89 3.11 -7.97
CA LEU A 106 -13.41 4.27 -8.70
C LEU A 106 -14.54 4.96 -7.94
N GLY A 107 -15.51 4.18 -7.44
CA GLY A 107 -16.59 4.71 -6.61
C GLY A 107 -16.05 5.50 -5.41
N MET A 108 -15.06 4.93 -4.69
CA MET A 108 -14.41 5.59 -3.57
C MET A 108 -13.74 6.91 -3.98
N LEU A 109 -12.95 6.90 -5.06
CA LEU A 109 -12.22 8.08 -5.50
C LEU A 109 -13.14 9.22 -5.93
N PHE A 110 -14.21 8.93 -6.68
CA PHE A 110 -15.20 9.94 -7.06
C PHE A 110 -15.97 10.48 -5.84
N PHE A 111 -16.31 9.64 -4.87
CA PHE A 111 -16.91 10.10 -3.62
C PHE A 111 -15.96 11.01 -2.81
N LEU A 112 -14.67 10.70 -2.75
CA LEU A 112 -13.68 11.57 -2.08
C LEU A 112 -13.56 12.93 -2.77
N CYS A 113 -13.58 12.95 -4.12
CA CYS A 113 -13.62 14.21 -4.87
C CYS A 113 -14.89 15.00 -4.58
N PHE A 114 -16.04 14.33 -4.48
CA PHE A 114 -17.31 14.95 -4.13
C PHE A 114 -17.30 15.54 -2.71
N ASP A 115 -16.90 14.74 -1.70
CA ASP A 115 -16.86 15.17 -0.29
C ASP A 115 -15.97 16.40 -0.08
N ARG A 116 -14.86 16.47 -0.82
CA ARG A 116 -13.91 17.60 -0.74
C ARG A 116 -14.52 18.95 -1.17
N HIS A 117 -15.45 18.93 -2.13
CA HIS A 117 -15.98 20.15 -2.77
C HIS A 117 -17.43 20.44 -2.44
N GLU A 118 -18.12 19.54 -1.72
CA GLU A 118 -19.54 19.72 -1.39
C GLU A 118 -19.71 20.64 -0.19
N GLU A 119 -20.57 21.65 -0.36
CA GLU A 119 -20.91 22.62 0.67
C GLU A 119 -22.16 22.22 1.47
N ASP A 120 -23.05 21.41 0.85
CA ASP A 120 -24.24 20.91 1.53
C ASP A 120 -23.88 19.83 2.54
N ARG A 121 -24.00 20.18 3.82
CA ARG A 121 -23.68 19.33 4.95
C ARG A 121 -24.47 18.02 4.93
N SER A 122 -25.74 18.06 4.52
CA SER A 122 -26.59 16.87 4.51
C SER A 122 -26.15 15.83 3.47
N LEU A 123 -25.80 16.28 2.26
CA LEU A 123 -25.28 15.42 1.21
C LEU A 123 -23.90 14.85 1.56
N ARG A 124 -23.06 15.67 2.16
CA ARG A 124 -21.74 15.26 2.65
C ARG A 124 -21.84 14.16 3.72
N GLU A 125 -22.72 14.33 4.70
CA GLU A 125 -22.97 13.33 5.74
C GLU A 125 -23.49 12.00 5.15
N ILE A 126 -24.35 12.05 4.12
CA ILE A 126 -24.82 10.85 3.42
C ILE A 126 -23.66 10.10 2.76
N VAL A 127 -22.80 10.79 2.01
CA VAL A 127 -21.63 10.17 1.35
C VAL A 127 -20.68 9.58 2.37
N GLN A 128 -20.41 10.26 3.45
CA GLN A 128 -19.58 9.77 4.54
C GLN A 128 -20.18 8.52 5.19
N ASN A 129 -21.49 8.48 5.42
CA ASN A 129 -22.17 7.27 5.91
C ASN A 129 -22.09 6.12 4.92
N VAL A 130 -22.14 6.39 3.61
CA VAL A 130 -21.94 5.38 2.56
C VAL A 130 -20.52 4.78 2.66
N PHE A 131 -19.48 5.59 2.92
CA PHE A 131 -18.15 5.05 3.19
C PHE A 131 -18.14 4.06 4.36
N GLY A 132 -18.69 4.47 5.50
CA GLY A 132 -18.73 3.62 6.70
C GLY A 132 -19.49 2.32 6.46
N ALA A 133 -20.69 2.41 5.89
CA ALA A 133 -21.55 1.24 5.61
C ALA A 133 -20.90 0.28 4.60
N SER A 134 -20.34 0.81 3.50
CA SER A 134 -19.65 0.00 2.48
C SER A 134 -18.40 -0.66 3.02
N GLY A 135 -17.60 0.07 3.81
CA GLY A 135 -16.42 -0.45 4.47
C GLY A 135 -16.74 -1.59 5.42
N ALA A 136 -17.75 -1.41 6.28
CA ALA A 136 -18.22 -2.45 7.20
C ALA A 136 -18.76 -3.68 6.45
N LEU A 137 -19.55 -3.49 5.40
CA LEU A 137 -20.10 -4.57 4.59
C LEU A 137 -18.97 -5.39 3.93
N LEU A 138 -18.01 -4.73 3.27
CA LEU A 138 -16.89 -5.38 2.61
C LEU A 138 -16.01 -6.13 3.60
N ALA A 139 -15.74 -5.54 4.77
CA ALA A 139 -14.97 -6.19 5.83
C ALA A 139 -15.70 -7.43 6.38
N LEU A 140 -16.99 -7.31 6.70
CA LEU A 140 -17.81 -8.41 7.20
C LEU A 140 -17.86 -9.57 6.21
N VAL A 141 -18.07 -9.29 4.93
CA VAL A 141 -18.16 -10.36 3.91
C VAL A 141 -16.79 -10.94 3.62
N GLY A 142 -15.77 -10.10 3.46
CA GLY A 142 -14.41 -10.57 3.20
C GLY A 142 -13.92 -11.53 4.27
N PHE A 143 -14.04 -11.19 5.55
CA PHE A 143 -13.68 -12.08 6.65
C PHE A 143 -14.72 -13.18 6.91
N GLY A 144 -16.02 -12.83 6.88
CA GLY A 144 -17.09 -13.77 7.21
C GLY A 144 -17.11 -14.96 6.27
N VAL A 145 -17.10 -14.74 4.97
CA VAL A 145 -17.04 -15.84 3.98
C VAL A 145 -15.73 -16.62 4.11
N SER A 146 -14.61 -15.92 4.34
CA SER A 146 -13.29 -16.52 4.48
C SER A 146 -13.18 -17.47 5.69
N LEU A 147 -13.88 -17.17 6.77
CA LEU A 147 -13.91 -18.05 7.95
C LEU A 147 -14.58 -19.40 7.68
N PHE A 148 -15.50 -19.47 6.71
CA PHE A 148 -16.23 -20.71 6.38
C PHE A 148 -15.71 -21.36 5.09
N ASN A 149 -15.08 -20.60 4.19
CA ASN A 149 -14.55 -21.06 2.93
C ASN A 149 -13.09 -20.63 2.77
N GLU A 150 -12.17 -21.57 3.03
CA GLU A 150 -10.72 -21.31 3.00
C GLU A 150 -10.20 -20.87 1.61
N SER A 151 -10.80 -21.38 0.53
CA SER A 151 -10.39 -21.04 -0.83
C SER A 151 -10.83 -19.62 -1.26
N PHE A 152 -11.76 -19.01 -0.53
CA PHE A 152 -12.26 -17.67 -0.85
C PHE A 152 -11.29 -16.58 -0.40
N PHE A 153 -10.58 -16.77 0.73
CA PHE A 153 -9.78 -15.69 1.30
C PHE A 153 -8.65 -15.25 0.36
N LEU A 154 -7.92 -16.18 -0.21
CA LEU A 154 -6.86 -15.85 -1.16
C LEU A 154 -7.29 -16.25 -2.58
N PRO A 155 -7.29 -15.30 -3.53
CA PRO A 155 -6.90 -13.87 -3.40
C PRO A 155 -8.06 -12.92 -3.07
N LEU A 156 -9.32 -13.35 -3.25
CA LEU A 156 -10.47 -12.46 -3.32
C LEU A 156 -10.84 -11.83 -1.97
N GLY A 157 -11.03 -12.65 -0.95
CA GLY A 157 -11.40 -12.17 0.39
C GLY A 157 -10.36 -11.19 0.96
N PHE A 158 -9.07 -11.43 0.70
CA PHE A 158 -7.98 -10.54 1.06
C PHE A 158 -8.13 -9.15 0.43
N VAL A 159 -8.38 -9.08 -0.88
CA VAL A 159 -8.55 -7.79 -1.58
C VAL A 159 -9.82 -7.08 -1.11
N ILE A 160 -10.94 -7.81 -0.96
CA ILE A 160 -12.20 -7.24 -0.46
C ILE A 160 -12.02 -6.66 0.95
N THR A 161 -11.33 -7.37 1.86
CA THR A 161 -11.08 -6.87 3.21
C THR A 161 -10.18 -5.63 3.21
N LEU A 162 -9.16 -5.58 2.35
CA LEU A 162 -8.32 -4.38 2.21
C LEU A 162 -9.12 -3.18 1.66
N ILE A 163 -9.98 -3.38 0.67
CA ILE A 163 -10.87 -2.32 0.18
C ILE A 163 -11.82 -1.88 1.29
N GLY A 164 -12.38 -2.80 2.06
CA GLY A 164 -13.20 -2.49 3.23
C GLY A 164 -12.46 -1.61 4.25
N LEU A 165 -11.18 -1.90 4.50
CA LEU A 165 -10.32 -1.05 5.34
C LEU A 165 -10.13 0.35 4.75
N LEU A 166 -9.88 0.47 3.45
CA LEU A 166 -9.74 1.76 2.77
C LEU A 166 -11.01 2.62 2.88
N TYR A 167 -12.18 2.01 2.70
CA TYR A 167 -13.46 2.69 2.90
C TYR A 167 -13.65 3.13 4.37
N GLY A 168 -13.25 2.30 5.34
CA GLY A 168 -13.27 2.66 6.75
C GLY A 168 -12.33 3.83 7.08
N ILE A 169 -11.12 3.84 6.51
CA ILE A 169 -10.18 4.98 6.62
C ILE A 169 -10.79 6.23 6.00
N ALA A 170 -11.39 6.14 4.80
CA ALA A 170 -12.05 7.25 4.14
C ALA A 170 -13.19 7.83 4.99
N PHE A 171 -14.00 6.98 5.62
CA PHE A 171 -15.05 7.39 6.54
C PHE A 171 -14.50 8.24 7.70
N VAL A 172 -13.46 7.77 8.38
CA VAL A 172 -12.86 8.50 9.51
C VAL A 172 -12.18 9.78 9.04
N ALA A 173 -11.43 9.72 7.93
CA ALA A 173 -10.68 10.85 7.42
C ALA A 173 -11.57 12.01 6.92
N THR A 174 -12.69 11.70 6.28
CA THR A 174 -13.62 12.73 5.74
C THR A 174 -14.43 13.42 6.82
N ARG A 175 -14.74 12.75 7.93
CA ARG A 175 -15.45 13.36 9.07
C ARG A 175 -14.55 14.21 9.97
N GLY A 176 -13.28 13.87 10.04
CA GLY A 176 -12.30 14.55 10.89
C GLY A 176 -12.38 14.10 12.36
N ASN A 177 -11.28 14.34 13.08
CA ASN A 177 -11.07 13.81 14.43
C ASN A 177 -11.97 14.41 15.53
N ALA A 178 -12.66 15.53 15.25
CA ALA A 178 -13.54 16.18 16.23
C ALA A 178 -14.97 15.63 16.24
N ASP A 179 -15.31 14.72 15.32
CA ASP A 179 -16.64 14.12 15.23
C ASP A 179 -16.70 12.81 16.05
N ASP A 180 -17.66 12.71 16.97
CA ASP A 180 -17.90 11.52 17.77
C ASP A 180 -18.13 10.26 16.92
N LEU A 181 -18.74 10.40 15.74
CA LEU A 181 -18.93 9.30 14.80
C LEU A 181 -17.61 8.84 14.15
N ALA A 182 -16.68 9.74 13.91
CA ALA A 182 -15.35 9.38 13.42
C ALA A 182 -14.56 8.61 14.49
N PHE A 183 -14.60 9.09 15.74
CA PHE A 183 -14.00 8.38 16.87
C PHE A 183 -14.60 6.99 17.08
N ASN A 184 -15.93 6.90 17.09
CA ASN A 184 -16.63 5.61 17.23
C ASN A 184 -16.36 4.68 16.03
N GLY A 185 -16.23 5.23 14.82
CA GLY A 185 -15.86 4.48 13.61
C GLY A 185 -14.44 3.92 13.68
N SER A 186 -13.48 4.72 14.14
CA SER A 186 -12.10 4.27 14.34
C SER A 186 -11.99 3.18 15.40
N LEU A 187 -12.70 3.36 16.53
CA LEU A 187 -12.79 2.34 17.58
C LEU A 187 -13.49 1.08 17.06
N GLY A 188 -14.54 1.24 16.23
CA GLY A 188 -15.23 0.15 15.55
C GLY A 188 -14.31 -0.65 14.63
N LEU A 189 -13.43 0.00 13.86
CA LEU A 189 -12.41 -0.68 13.05
C LEU A 189 -11.45 -1.50 13.92
N ALA A 190 -10.94 -0.91 15.01
CA ALA A 190 -10.04 -1.62 15.92
C ALA A 190 -10.74 -2.80 16.62
N ALA A 191 -11.95 -2.59 17.13
CA ALA A 191 -12.75 -3.62 17.78
C ALA A 191 -13.12 -4.77 16.83
N PHE A 192 -13.50 -4.44 15.60
CA PHE A 192 -13.77 -5.43 14.57
C PHE A 192 -12.52 -6.27 14.24
N GLY A 193 -11.38 -5.62 14.03
CA GLY A 193 -10.10 -6.30 13.81
C GLY A 193 -9.77 -7.26 14.98
N LEU A 194 -9.92 -6.78 16.22
CA LEU A 194 -9.68 -7.61 17.41
C LEU A 194 -10.63 -8.80 17.49
N LEU A 195 -11.92 -8.58 17.22
CA LEU A 195 -12.93 -9.65 17.22
C LEU A 195 -12.57 -10.73 16.19
N VAL A 196 -12.26 -10.35 14.95
CA VAL A 196 -11.87 -11.29 13.90
C VAL A 196 -10.58 -12.03 14.28
N ALA A 197 -9.58 -11.34 14.85
CA ALA A 197 -8.36 -11.98 15.33
C ALA A 197 -8.65 -13.04 16.40
N LEU A 198 -9.51 -12.73 17.37
CA LEU A 198 -9.93 -13.69 18.41
C LEU A 198 -10.68 -14.90 17.82
N VAL A 199 -11.55 -14.67 16.82
CA VAL A 199 -12.26 -15.76 16.14
C VAL A 199 -11.29 -16.65 15.36
N VAL A 200 -10.34 -16.08 14.63
CA VAL A 200 -9.31 -16.82 13.87
C VAL A 200 -8.43 -17.65 14.82
N LEU A 201 -7.97 -17.05 15.90
CA LEU A 201 -7.18 -17.76 16.93
C LEU A 201 -7.99 -18.86 17.61
N GLY A 202 -9.22 -18.56 18.01
CA GLY A 202 -10.11 -19.54 18.64
C GLY A 202 -10.37 -20.74 17.72
N ARG A 203 -10.74 -20.50 16.47
CA ARG A 203 -10.92 -21.59 15.49
C ARG A 203 -9.63 -22.38 15.27
N SER A 204 -8.48 -21.73 15.21
CA SER A 204 -7.19 -22.41 15.05
C SER A 204 -6.89 -23.36 16.22
N LEU A 205 -7.24 -22.97 17.44
CA LEU A 205 -7.06 -23.83 18.62
C LEU A 205 -8.02 -25.04 18.65
N PHE A 206 -9.27 -24.86 18.20
CA PHE A 206 -10.28 -25.94 18.21
C PHE A 206 -10.20 -26.87 17.01
N THR A 207 -9.63 -26.43 15.88
CA THR A 207 -9.48 -27.25 14.65
C THR A 207 -8.17 -28.05 14.60
N ALA A 208 -7.33 -27.96 15.61
CA ALA A 208 -6.02 -28.64 15.69
C ALA A 208 -6.05 -30.18 15.68
N THR A 209 -7.24 -30.80 15.57
CA THR A 209 -7.42 -32.26 15.53
C THR A 209 -6.99 -32.92 14.19
N GLY A 210 -6.60 -32.14 13.18
CA GLY A 210 -6.28 -32.63 11.82
C GLY A 210 -4.87 -32.32 11.29
N GLY A 211 -3.91 -31.92 12.11
CA GLY A 211 -2.50 -31.74 11.67
C GLY A 211 -2.09 -30.37 11.19
N THR A 212 -3.03 -29.42 11.04
CA THR A 212 -2.73 -28.00 10.75
C THR A 212 -3.11 -27.13 11.94
N PHE A 213 -2.12 -26.44 12.54
CA PHE A 213 -2.32 -25.61 13.73
C PHE A 213 -3.17 -24.35 13.45
N PHE A 214 -3.21 -23.85 12.21
CA PHE A 214 -3.97 -22.68 11.82
C PHE A 214 -5.10 -23.01 10.85
N VAL A 215 -6.19 -22.25 10.94
CA VAL A 215 -7.21 -22.16 9.88
C VAL A 215 -6.52 -21.84 8.55
N GLY A 216 -6.98 -22.39 7.45
CA GLY A 216 -6.46 -22.06 6.12
C GLY A 216 -6.39 -20.55 5.92
N SER A 217 -5.24 -20.05 5.49
CA SER A 217 -4.93 -18.62 5.39
C SER A 217 -5.02 -17.81 6.71
N GLY A 218 -5.16 -18.45 7.87
CA GLY A 218 -5.37 -17.81 9.16
C GLY A 218 -4.27 -16.81 9.54
N PHE A 219 -3.01 -17.11 9.19
CA PHE A 219 -1.91 -16.19 9.44
C PHE A 219 -2.03 -14.89 8.62
N VAL A 220 -2.47 -14.96 7.35
CA VAL A 220 -2.73 -13.78 6.52
C VAL A 220 -3.92 -13.00 7.07
N MET A 221 -4.97 -13.70 7.54
CA MET A 221 -6.10 -13.05 8.21
C MET A 221 -5.63 -12.28 9.44
N LEU A 222 -4.75 -12.83 10.27
CA LEU A 222 -4.20 -12.14 11.45
C LEU A 222 -3.39 -10.90 11.06
N LEU A 223 -2.62 -10.94 9.98
CA LEU A 223 -1.93 -9.74 9.47
C LEU A 223 -2.92 -8.64 9.04
N VAL A 224 -3.98 -9.00 8.32
CA VAL A 224 -5.00 -8.03 7.92
C VAL A 224 -5.75 -7.50 9.13
N THR A 225 -6.09 -8.34 10.13
CA THR A 225 -6.71 -7.85 11.37
C THR A 225 -5.78 -6.91 12.14
N ALA A 226 -4.47 -7.15 12.15
CA ALA A 226 -3.49 -6.23 12.73
C ALA A 226 -3.49 -4.86 12.03
N LEU A 227 -3.71 -4.82 10.69
CA LEU A 227 -3.90 -3.57 9.96
C LEU A 227 -5.19 -2.85 10.38
N TYR A 228 -6.31 -3.56 10.57
CA TYR A 228 -7.56 -2.98 11.07
C TYR A 228 -7.38 -2.40 12.48
N ILE A 229 -6.76 -3.14 13.39
CA ILE A 229 -6.46 -2.66 14.75
C ILE A 229 -5.54 -1.45 14.70
N GLY A 230 -4.43 -1.54 13.97
CA GLY A 230 -3.44 -0.47 13.85
C GLY A 230 -4.03 0.81 13.26
N THR A 231 -4.79 0.72 12.18
CA THR A 231 -5.44 1.88 11.57
C THR A 231 -6.52 2.48 12.47
N GLY A 232 -7.34 1.66 13.14
CA GLY A 232 -8.34 2.13 14.09
C GLY A 232 -7.71 2.86 15.29
N LEU A 233 -6.61 2.34 15.84
CA LEU A 233 -5.88 3.00 16.93
C LEU A 233 -5.20 4.30 16.46
N VAL A 234 -4.54 4.26 15.32
CA VAL A 234 -3.84 5.43 14.76
C VAL A 234 -4.81 6.55 14.41
N THR A 235 -5.99 6.24 13.90
CA THR A 235 -6.99 7.26 13.52
C THR A 235 -7.83 7.74 14.70
N GLY A 236 -8.06 6.89 15.71
CA GLY A 236 -8.95 7.20 16.83
C GLY A 236 -8.26 7.78 18.06
N LEU A 237 -6.99 7.45 18.33
CA LEU A 237 -6.32 7.90 19.53
C LEU A 237 -5.55 9.19 19.30
N ASP A 238 -5.67 10.13 20.26
CA ASP A 238 -4.95 11.41 20.26
C ASP A 238 -3.62 11.33 21.02
N TRP A 239 -2.99 10.15 21.02
CA TRP A 239 -1.63 10.05 21.56
C TRP A 239 -0.66 10.84 20.67
N THR A 240 0.27 11.53 21.31
CA THR A 240 1.24 12.40 20.64
C THR A 240 1.95 11.71 19.47
N LEU A 241 2.29 10.42 19.63
CA LEU A 241 2.90 9.61 18.58
C LEU A 241 1.98 9.51 17.33
N PHE A 242 0.68 9.21 17.53
CA PHE A 242 -0.25 9.03 16.41
C PHE A 242 -0.60 10.36 15.73
N VAL A 243 -0.72 11.43 16.50
CA VAL A 243 -0.94 12.79 15.97
C VAL A 243 0.24 13.22 15.10
N LEU A 244 1.47 13.04 15.59
CA LEU A 244 2.67 13.34 14.81
C LEU A 244 2.79 12.40 13.59
N PHE A 245 2.54 11.11 13.75
CA PHE A 245 2.58 10.16 12.65
C PHE A 245 1.60 10.55 11.52
N ARG A 246 0.34 10.90 11.85
CA ARG A 246 -0.66 11.37 10.86
C ARG A 246 -0.18 12.63 10.14
N ARG A 247 0.44 13.57 10.86
CA ARG A 247 1.01 14.79 10.28
C ARG A 247 2.15 14.47 9.31
N GLU A 248 3.11 13.64 9.73
CA GLU A 248 4.27 13.26 8.93
C GLU A 248 3.85 12.46 7.68
N LEU A 249 2.93 11.51 7.83
CA LEU A 249 2.40 10.75 6.72
C LEU A 249 1.67 11.66 5.71
N GLY A 250 0.86 12.59 6.20
CA GLY A 250 0.20 13.61 5.35
C GLY A 250 1.20 14.47 4.59
N ALA A 251 2.29 14.89 5.24
CA ALA A 251 3.34 15.71 4.64
C ALA A 251 4.00 15.03 3.42
N PHE A 252 4.15 13.69 3.43
CA PHE A 252 4.63 12.97 2.25
C PHE A 252 3.68 13.11 1.07
N PHE A 253 2.36 12.99 1.29
CA PHE A 253 1.36 13.08 0.20
C PHE A 253 1.09 14.51 -0.29
N TYR A 254 1.47 15.53 0.48
CA TYR A 254 1.49 16.91 -0.02
C TYR A 254 2.72 17.20 -0.90
N SER A 255 3.72 16.34 -0.89
CA SER A 255 4.94 16.49 -1.69
C SER A 255 4.85 15.70 -2.99
N PRO A 256 5.22 16.28 -4.16
CA PRO A 256 5.31 15.54 -5.42
C PRO A 256 6.27 14.35 -5.37
N MET A 257 7.24 14.36 -4.48
CA MET A 257 8.28 13.33 -4.36
C MET A 257 7.72 11.95 -4.02
N ALA A 258 6.69 11.86 -3.15
CA ALA A 258 6.05 10.58 -2.84
C ALA A 258 5.39 9.95 -4.08
N TYR A 259 4.71 10.77 -4.89
CA TYR A 259 4.06 10.31 -6.12
C TYR A 259 5.09 9.87 -7.17
N LEU A 260 6.20 10.61 -7.30
CA LEU A 260 7.30 10.22 -8.19
C LEU A 260 7.94 8.90 -7.75
N ALA A 261 8.13 8.71 -6.46
CA ALA A 261 8.65 7.46 -5.90
C ALA A 261 7.71 6.28 -6.15
N LEU A 262 6.40 6.46 -5.90
CA LEU A 262 5.37 5.45 -6.18
C LEU A 262 5.30 5.12 -7.67
N PHE A 263 5.36 6.12 -8.54
CA PHE A 263 5.37 5.94 -9.98
C PHE A 263 6.62 5.18 -10.46
N ALA A 264 7.80 5.57 -10.00
CA ALA A 264 9.05 4.90 -10.33
C ALA A 264 9.03 3.42 -9.93
N PHE A 265 8.55 3.12 -8.71
CA PHE A 265 8.44 1.75 -8.23
C PHE A 265 7.38 0.94 -8.99
N SER A 266 6.27 1.58 -9.38
CA SER A 266 5.25 0.96 -10.24
C SER A 266 5.80 0.61 -11.62
N MET A 267 6.65 1.47 -12.19
CA MET A 267 7.35 1.19 -13.45
C MET A 267 8.32 0.01 -13.32
N LEU A 268 9.04 -0.08 -12.21
CA LEU A 268 9.91 -1.23 -11.92
C LEU A 268 9.12 -2.53 -11.76
N ALA A 269 7.97 -2.49 -11.09
CA ALA A 269 7.07 -3.62 -10.96
C ALA A 269 6.54 -4.09 -12.31
N TRP A 270 6.15 -3.16 -13.18
CA TRP A 270 5.69 -3.46 -14.53
C TRP A 270 6.83 -4.03 -15.40
N MET A 271 8.02 -3.48 -15.30
CA MET A 271 9.20 -3.99 -16.01
C MET A 271 9.56 -5.40 -15.52
N SER A 272 9.50 -5.67 -14.23
CA SER A 272 9.69 -7.00 -13.65
C SER A 272 8.66 -7.99 -14.21
N PHE A 273 7.39 -7.59 -14.30
CA PHE A 273 6.33 -8.40 -14.90
C PHE A 273 6.58 -8.67 -16.39
N PHE A 274 7.02 -7.68 -17.15
CA PHE A 274 7.34 -7.83 -18.57
C PHE A 274 8.45 -8.88 -18.79
N PHE A 275 9.52 -8.82 -18.03
CA PHE A 275 10.58 -9.84 -18.09
C PHE A 275 10.10 -11.22 -17.64
N PHE A 276 9.26 -11.28 -16.62
CA PHE A 276 8.64 -12.52 -16.16
C PHE A 276 7.77 -13.12 -17.28
N ALA A 277 6.87 -12.34 -17.88
CA ALA A 277 6.00 -12.81 -18.96
C ALA A 277 6.80 -13.32 -20.17
N GLY A 278 7.89 -12.63 -20.53
CA GLY A 278 8.78 -13.06 -21.60
C GLY A 278 9.50 -14.41 -21.33
N ARG A 279 9.79 -14.70 -20.05
CA ARG A 279 10.44 -15.97 -19.66
C ARG A 279 9.49 -17.15 -19.65
N ILE A 280 8.23 -16.93 -19.28
CA ILE A 280 7.24 -18.02 -19.16
C ILE A 280 6.41 -18.22 -20.42
N TYR A 281 6.60 -17.39 -21.47
CA TYR A 281 5.87 -17.52 -22.71
C TYR A 281 6.06 -18.91 -23.33
N GLY A 282 4.94 -19.67 -23.39
CA GLY A 282 4.93 -21.03 -23.91
C GLY A 282 5.55 -22.11 -23.00
N GLN A 283 5.88 -21.78 -21.76
CA GLN A 283 6.44 -22.73 -20.78
C GLN A 283 5.52 -22.85 -19.55
N ALA A 284 5.64 -23.97 -18.82
CA ALA A 284 4.98 -24.10 -17.53
C ALA A 284 5.56 -23.08 -16.54
N ILE A 285 4.70 -22.46 -15.73
CA ILE A 285 5.14 -21.52 -14.70
C ILE A 285 5.89 -22.30 -13.62
N PRO A 286 7.21 -22.06 -13.44
CA PRO A 286 7.97 -22.76 -12.42
C PRO A 286 7.65 -22.23 -11.03
N GLU A 287 7.61 -23.11 -10.05
CA GLU A 287 7.46 -22.72 -8.65
C GLU A 287 8.83 -22.68 -7.94
N PRO A 288 9.07 -21.71 -7.06
CA PRO A 288 8.17 -20.62 -6.63
C PRO A 288 8.13 -19.46 -7.65
N VAL A 289 6.94 -19.07 -8.05
CA VAL A 289 6.67 -18.01 -9.04
C VAL A 289 7.39 -16.70 -8.70
N LEU A 290 7.46 -16.37 -7.42
CA LEU A 290 8.12 -15.16 -6.92
C LEU A 290 9.59 -15.06 -7.29
N GLN A 291 10.33 -16.17 -7.36
CA GLN A 291 11.74 -16.18 -7.73
C GLN A 291 11.98 -15.74 -9.18
N TYR A 292 11.02 -16.03 -10.05
CA TYR A 292 11.08 -15.66 -11.46
C TYR A 292 10.49 -14.27 -11.72
N TYR A 293 9.51 -13.87 -10.93
CA TYR A 293 8.89 -12.56 -11.00
C TYR A 293 9.77 -11.45 -10.41
N LEU A 294 10.29 -11.66 -9.21
CA LEU A 294 11.22 -10.74 -8.58
C LEU A 294 12.61 -11.02 -9.15
N ILE A 295 12.93 -10.37 -10.26
CA ILE A 295 14.32 -10.26 -10.68
C ILE A 295 14.98 -9.39 -9.63
N ALA A 296 15.66 -10.02 -8.66
CA ALA A 296 16.17 -9.38 -7.43
C ALA A 296 16.93 -8.07 -7.69
N PHE A 297 17.51 -7.92 -8.86
CA PHE A 297 18.26 -6.73 -9.26
C PHE A 297 17.38 -5.48 -9.43
N LEU A 298 16.15 -5.61 -9.95
CA LEU A 298 15.27 -4.45 -10.20
C LEU A 298 14.77 -3.81 -8.90
N PRO A 299 14.14 -4.56 -7.96
CA PRO A 299 13.70 -3.97 -6.71
C PRO A 299 14.87 -3.54 -5.81
N VAL A 300 16.01 -4.25 -5.83
CA VAL A 300 17.23 -3.83 -5.11
C VAL A 300 17.76 -2.51 -5.65
N GLY A 301 17.90 -2.37 -6.97
CA GLY A 301 18.34 -1.12 -7.59
C GLY A 301 17.37 0.03 -7.36
N GLY A 302 16.07 -0.25 -7.46
CA GLY A 302 15.01 0.75 -7.22
C GLY A 302 15.03 1.31 -5.80
N GLN A 303 15.10 0.45 -4.78
CA GLN A 303 15.13 0.91 -3.40
C GLN A 303 16.40 1.67 -3.03
N LEU A 304 17.56 1.34 -3.63
CA LEU A 304 18.82 2.08 -3.43
C LEU A 304 18.71 3.54 -3.83
N VAL A 305 17.85 3.87 -4.79
CA VAL A 305 17.60 5.24 -5.22
C VAL A 305 16.44 5.88 -4.45
N VAL A 306 15.31 5.16 -4.35
CA VAL A 306 14.06 5.73 -3.86
C VAL A 306 14.09 5.93 -2.35
N VAL A 307 14.67 5.01 -1.56
CA VAL A 307 14.73 5.16 -0.10
C VAL A 307 15.55 6.39 0.33
N PRO A 308 16.76 6.66 -0.21
CA PRO A 308 17.48 7.92 0.07
C PRO A 308 16.66 9.16 -0.26
N VAL A 309 15.94 9.18 -1.39
CA VAL A 309 15.09 10.30 -1.80
C VAL A 309 13.93 10.52 -0.81
N LEU A 310 13.32 9.46 -0.30
CA LEU A 310 12.24 9.56 0.70
C LEU A 310 12.75 10.06 2.05
N THR A 311 13.89 9.54 2.50
CA THR A 311 14.38 9.77 3.86
C THR A 311 15.22 11.03 4.02
N MET A 312 15.81 11.54 2.91
CA MET A 312 16.68 12.71 2.96
C MET A 312 16.05 13.96 3.56
N ARG A 313 14.71 14.08 3.49
CA ARG A 313 13.96 15.27 3.94
C ARG A 313 13.46 15.19 5.37
N LEU A 314 13.45 14.00 5.98
CA LEU A 314 12.73 13.74 7.23
C LEU A 314 13.18 14.61 8.41
N LEU A 315 14.46 14.86 8.55
CA LEU A 315 15.03 15.70 9.60
C LEU A 315 15.88 16.85 9.07
N SER A 316 16.56 16.67 7.91
CA SER A 316 17.43 17.69 7.34
C SER A 316 16.67 18.93 6.87
N GLU A 317 15.43 18.78 6.38
CA GLU A 317 14.60 19.90 5.99
C GLU A 317 14.18 20.75 7.19
N GLU A 318 13.76 20.11 8.29
CA GLU A 318 13.38 20.80 9.52
C GLU A 318 14.57 21.53 10.16
N LYS A 319 15.78 20.95 10.05
CA LYS A 319 17.02 21.62 10.47
C LYS A 319 17.29 22.86 9.64
N ARG A 320 17.22 22.73 8.31
CA ARG A 320 17.48 23.83 7.38
C ARG A 320 16.50 24.99 7.54
N THR A 321 15.24 24.69 7.87
CA THR A 321 14.18 25.69 8.07
C THR A 321 14.10 26.24 9.50
N GLY A 322 14.88 25.69 10.44
CA GLY A 322 14.83 26.07 11.86
C GLY A 322 13.60 25.55 12.61
N THR A 323 12.70 24.81 11.93
CA THR A 323 11.46 24.28 12.54
C THR A 323 11.74 23.17 13.55
N LEU A 324 12.90 22.50 13.45
CA LEU A 324 13.32 21.49 14.41
C LEU A 324 13.48 22.09 15.82
N GLU A 325 14.06 23.29 15.95
CA GLU A 325 14.24 23.96 17.23
C GLU A 325 12.89 24.28 17.87
N VAL A 326 11.94 24.77 17.10
CA VAL A 326 10.57 25.05 17.58
C VAL A 326 9.89 23.74 18.04
N MET A 327 10.10 22.63 17.33
CA MET A 327 9.54 21.35 17.72
C MET A 327 10.18 20.77 19.00
N LEU A 328 11.48 20.99 19.21
CA LEU A 328 12.19 20.56 20.42
C LEU A 328 11.86 21.41 21.65
N THR A 329 11.31 22.63 21.50
CA THR A 329 10.79 23.44 22.61
C THR A 329 9.36 23.06 23.01
N ALA A 330 8.63 22.31 22.14
CA ALA A 330 7.32 21.77 22.49
C ALA A 330 7.48 20.66 23.56
N PRO A 331 6.46 20.41 24.39
CA PRO A 331 6.49 19.36 25.41
C PRO A 331 6.31 17.96 24.77
N VAL A 332 7.22 17.58 23.88
CA VAL A 332 7.22 16.31 23.16
C VAL A 332 8.59 15.66 23.30
N ASP A 333 8.60 14.37 23.65
CA ASP A 333 9.84 13.62 23.79
C ASP A 333 10.47 13.32 22.42
N GLU A 334 11.79 13.42 22.30
CA GLU A 334 12.56 13.16 21.09
C GLU A 334 12.30 11.75 20.50
N PRO A 335 12.21 10.67 21.29
CA PRO A 335 11.87 9.34 20.78
C PRO A 335 10.55 9.31 20.04
N ILE A 336 9.54 10.06 20.51
CA ILE A 336 8.21 10.10 19.88
C ILE A 336 8.29 10.74 18.49
N VAL A 337 9.07 11.82 18.36
CA VAL A 337 9.31 12.49 17.08
C VAL A 337 10.01 11.56 16.08
N VAL A 338 11.09 10.90 16.53
CA VAL A 338 11.86 9.96 15.70
C VAL A 338 10.98 8.79 15.25
N LEU A 339 10.20 8.20 16.15
CA LEU A 339 9.30 7.10 15.85
C LEU A 339 8.17 7.50 14.88
N ALA A 340 7.60 8.70 15.05
CA ALA A 340 6.56 9.19 14.14
C ALA A 340 7.08 9.30 12.70
N LYS A 341 8.28 9.88 12.51
CA LYS A 341 8.93 9.99 11.20
C LYS A 341 9.34 8.63 10.62
N PHE A 342 9.86 7.75 11.46
CA PHE A 342 10.21 6.38 11.07
C PHE A 342 8.99 5.61 10.57
N PHE A 343 7.90 5.59 11.34
CA PHE A 343 6.69 4.86 10.93
C PHE A 343 6.04 5.46 9.69
N ALA A 344 6.02 6.78 9.54
CA ALA A 344 5.50 7.43 8.33
C ALA A 344 6.32 7.03 7.09
N GLY A 345 7.64 7.04 7.18
CA GLY A 345 8.54 6.58 6.12
C GLY A 345 8.37 5.09 5.81
N LEU A 346 8.20 4.25 6.85
CA LEU A 346 8.00 2.82 6.69
C LEU A 346 6.69 2.48 6.00
N VAL A 347 5.59 3.17 6.35
CA VAL A 347 4.29 2.99 5.67
C VAL A 347 4.41 3.37 4.20
N LEU A 348 5.04 4.51 3.88
CA LEU A 348 5.24 4.90 2.48
C LEU A 348 6.13 3.90 1.73
N TYR A 349 7.19 3.39 2.35
CA TYR A 349 8.02 2.33 1.79
C TYR A 349 7.21 1.07 1.49
N MET A 350 6.34 0.63 2.40
CA MET A 350 5.48 -0.54 2.16
C MET A 350 4.46 -0.29 1.05
N LEU A 351 3.91 0.92 0.95
CA LEU A 351 3.02 1.31 -0.16
C LEU A 351 3.71 1.23 -1.53
N MET A 352 5.02 1.50 -1.62
CA MET A 352 5.78 1.36 -2.86
C MET A 352 5.89 -0.10 -3.35
N TRP A 353 5.84 -1.07 -2.43
CA TRP A 353 5.85 -2.49 -2.79
C TRP A 353 4.48 -3.03 -3.22
N LEU A 354 3.42 -2.27 -2.97
CA LEU A 354 2.04 -2.67 -3.29
C LEU A 354 1.84 -3.02 -4.78
N PRO A 355 2.39 -2.27 -5.78
CA PRO A 355 2.27 -2.64 -7.19
C PRO A 355 2.84 -4.02 -7.52
N PHE A 356 3.96 -4.42 -6.91
CA PHE A 356 4.52 -5.76 -7.07
C PHE A 356 3.54 -6.84 -6.61
N GLY A 357 2.89 -6.65 -5.46
CA GLY A 357 1.88 -7.57 -4.94
C GLY A 357 0.62 -7.60 -5.80
N LEU A 358 0.12 -6.43 -6.23
CA LEU A 358 -1.10 -6.33 -7.04
C LEU A 358 -0.96 -7.01 -8.40
N ILE A 359 0.19 -6.87 -9.07
CA ILE A 359 0.44 -7.55 -10.36
C ILE A 359 0.43 -9.07 -10.16
N LEU A 360 1.03 -9.60 -9.10
CA LEU A 360 0.99 -11.03 -8.79
C LEU A 360 -0.43 -11.54 -8.53
N LEU A 361 -1.23 -10.76 -7.80
CA LEU A 361 -2.64 -11.10 -7.56
C LEU A 361 -3.49 -11.04 -8.84
N ALA A 362 -3.06 -10.29 -9.86
CA ALA A 362 -3.74 -10.20 -11.14
C ALA A 362 -3.45 -11.39 -12.07
N ILE A 363 -2.37 -12.15 -11.88
CA ILE A 363 -1.99 -13.27 -12.76
C ILE A 363 -3.08 -14.36 -12.84
N PRO A 364 -3.68 -14.84 -11.74
CA PRO A 364 -4.78 -15.79 -11.80
C PRO A 364 -6.02 -15.25 -12.51
N ALA A 365 -6.20 -13.93 -12.51
CA ALA A 365 -7.29 -13.24 -13.21
C ALA A 365 -7.27 -13.42 -14.72
N ILE A 366 -6.08 -13.64 -15.27
CA ILE A 366 -5.87 -13.79 -16.74
C ILE A 366 -6.11 -15.25 -17.18
N GLY A 367 -6.58 -16.13 -16.27
CA GLY A 367 -6.86 -17.54 -16.57
C GLY A 367 -5.65 -18.47 -16.36
N SER A 368 -4.63 -18.00 -15.67
CA SER A 368 -3.51 -18.83 -15.24
C SER A 368 -3.91 -19.76 -14.08
N PRO A 369 -3.34 -20.96 -13.94
CA PRO A 369 -3.57 -21.77 -12.77
C PRO A 369 -3.19 -21.03 -11.50
N VAL A 370 -3.95 -21.27 -10.43
CA VAL A 370 -3.69 -20.66 -9.12
C VAL A 370 -2.31 -21.14 -8.62
N PHE A 371 -1.43 -20.21 -8.33
CA PHE A 371 -0.12 -20.50 -7.73
C PHE A 371 -0.14 -20.30 -6.21
N ASP A 372 0.85 -20.83 -5.51
CA ASP A 372 0.96 -20.69 -4.05
C ASP A 372 1.29 -19.24 -3.66
N PHE A 373 0.38 -18.59 -2.92
CA PHE A 373 0.57 -17.22 -2.41
C PHE A 373 1.37 -17.15 -1.08
N ARG A 374 1.66 -18.29 -0.45
CA ARG A 374 2.39 -18.33 0.83
C ARG A 374 3.77 -17.66 0.75
N PRO A 375 4.56 -17.83 -0.33
CA PRO A 375 5.81 -17.10 -0.48
C PRO A 375 5.67 -15.58 -0.54
N LEU A 376 4.53 -15.04 -0.99
CA LEU A 376 4.29 -13.60 -0.97
C LEU A 376 4.23 -13.05 0.46
N LEU A 377 3.64 -13.80 1.38
CA LEU A 377 3.56 -13.42 2.78
C LEU A 377 4.94 -13.37 3.44
N SER A 378 5.76 -14.42 3.25
CA SER A 378 7.13 -14.44 3.79
C SER A 378 7.98 -13.31 3.21
N LEU A 379 7.78 -12.98 1.93
CA LEU A 379 8.44 -11.84 1.29
C LEU A 379 8.00 -10.50 1.91
N VAL A 380 6.69 -10.28 2.15
CA VAL A 380 6.19 -9.05 2.80
C VAL A 380 6.85 -8.84 4.16
N LEU A 381 7.00 -9.92 4.96
CA LEU A 381 7.70 -9.84 6.25
C LEU A 381 9.18 -9.49 6.08
N ALA A 382 9.85 -10.10 5.10
CA ALA A 382 11.27 -9.83 4.83
C ALA A 382 11.49 -8.40 4.33
N VAL A 383 10.61 -7.90 3.45
CA VAL A 383 10.61 -6.52 2.95
C VAL A 383 10.32 -5.53 4.09
N LEU A 384 9.39 -5.85 4.98
CA LEU A 384 9.08 -5.01 6.15
C LEU A 384 10.31 -4.88 7.08
N ALA A 385 10.99 -5.99 7.38
CA ALA A 385 12.16 -6.00 8.25
C ALA A 385 13.35 -5.26 7.62
N SER A 386 13.65 -5.53 6.36
CA SER A 386 14.72 -4.82 5.63
C SER A 386 14.37 -3.35 5.40
N GLY A 387 13.10 -3.04 5.10
CA GLY A 387 12.60 -1.68 4.96
C GLY A 387 12.72 -0.87 6.25
N ALA A 388 12.41 -1.49 7.39
CA ALA A 388 12.62 -0.86 8.70
C ALA A 388 14.09 -0.49 8.92
N MET A 389 15.02 -1.37 8.57
CA MET A 389 16.47 -1.09 8.63
C MET A 389 16.87 0.07 7.70
N PHE A 390 16.37 0.09 6.46
CA PHE A 390 16.73 1.14 5.50
C PHE A 390 16.14 2.49 5.88
N ILE A 391 14.88 2.54 6.29
CA ILE A 391 14.24 3.79 6.72
C ILE A 391 14.91 4.31 7.98
N SER A 392 15.23 3.47 8.97
CA SER A 392 15.94 3.90 10.19
C SER A 392 17.34 4.44 9.90
N LEU A 393 18.09 3.79 8.99
CA LEU A 393 19.37 4.29 8.49
C LEU A 393 19.20 5.67 7.83
N GLY A 394 18.18 5.82 6.98
CA GLY A 394 17.92 7.09 6.30
C GLY A 394 17.51 8.21 7.26
N VAL A 395 16.68 7.92 8.28
CA VAL A 395 16.35 8.88 9.35
C VAL A 395 17.62 9.29 10.12
N PHE A 396 18.50 8.32 10.42
CA PHE A 396 19.78 8.59 11.08
C PHE A 396 20.68 9.49 10.22
N CYS A 397 20.87 9.16 8.94
CA CYS A 397 21.67 10.01 8.02
C CYS A 397 21.07 11.40 7.87
N SER A 398 19.74 11.52 7.80
CA SER A 398 19.04 12.81 7.79
C SER A 398 19.22 13.59 9.09
N SER A 399 19.42 12.91 10.23
CA SER A 399 19.73 13.55 11.51
C SER A 399 21.12 14.12 11.59
N LEU A 400 22.08 13.64 10.82
CA LEU A 400 23.47 14.11 10.82
C LEU A 400 23.71 15.33 9.93
N SER A 401 22.91 15.50 8.87
CA SER A 401 23.13 16.53 7.86
C SER A 401 22.06 17.62 7.89
N GLU A 402 22.43 18.87 7.59
CA GLU A 402 21.50 19.98 7.32
C GLU A 402 21.16 20.09 5.83
N SER A 403 21.96 19.46 4.97
CA SER A 403 21.71 19.38 3.54
C SER A 403 20.90 18.12 3.19
N GLN A 404 19.78 18.31 2.51
CA GLN A 404 18.97 17.18 2.02
C GLN A 404 19.78 16.26 1.09
N ILE A 405 20.58 16.86 0.18
CA ILE A 405 21.42 16.10 -0.76
C ILE A 405 22.49 15.31 0.02
N GLY A 406 23.13 15.93 1.00
CA GLY A 406 24.12 15.26 1.86
C GLY A 406 23.51 14.09 2.63
N ALA A 407 22.33 14.25 3.20
CA ALA A 407 21.59 13.19 3.88
C ALA A 407 21.26 12.02 2.90
N GLY A 408 20.80 12.34 1.69
CA GLY A 408 20.49 11.35 0.65
C GLY A 408 21.72 10.55 0.21
N VAL A 409 22.86 11.24 -0.02
CA VAL A 409 24.13 10.60 -0.38
C VAL A 409 24.63 9.68 0.72
N LEU A 410 24.60 10.12 1.98
CA LEU A 410 24.98 9.27 3.13
C LEU A 410 24.10 8.03 3.23
N THR A 411 22.79 8.18 3.06
CA THR A 411 21.85 7.06 3.07
C THR A 411 22.14 6.09 1.92
N PHE A 412 22.38 6.62 0.71
CA PHE A 412 22.73 5.80 -0.45
C PHE A 412 24.01 5.00 -0.22
N ILE A 413 25.08 5.64 0.29
CA ILE A 413 26.34 4.97 0.59
C ILE A 413 26.13 3.86 1.64
N GLY A 414 25.38 4.15 2.72
CA GLY A 414 25.06 3.17 3.75
C GLY A 414 24.29 1.95 3.19
N MET A 415 23.25 2.20 2.39
CA MET A 415 22.48 1.14 1.75
C MET A 415 23.30 0.36 0.72
N ALA A 416 24.12 1.04 -0.09
CA ALA A 416 25.03 0.39 -1.03
C ALA A 416 26.03 -0.50 -0.29
N GLY A 417 26.58 -0.05 0.85
CA GLY A 417 27.43 -0.86 1.72
C GLY A 417 26.74 -2.13 2.21
N LEU A 418 25.50 -2.02 2.71
CA LEU A 418 24.69 -3.16 3.13
C LEU A 418 24.40 -4.13 1.96
N THR A 419 24.18 -3.59 0.76
CA THR A 419 23.96 -4.40 -0.46
C THR A 419 25.24 -5.12 -0.90
N LEU A 420 26.38 -4.45 -0.82
CA LEU A 420 27.68 -5.03 -1.17
C LEU A 420 28.07 -6.23 -0.27
N ILE A 421 27.56 -6.30 0.97
CA ILE A 421 27.77 -7.47 1.84
C ILE A 421 27.34 -8.76 1.16
N HIS A 422 26.29 -8.71 0.33
CA HIS A 422 25.82 -9.89 -0.40
C HIS A 422 26.89 -10.53 -1.30
N PHE A 423 27.75 -9.74 -1.94
CA PHE A 423 28.82 -10.26 -2.79
C PHE A 423 29.87 -11.06 -1.99
N PHE A 424 29.98 -10.80 -0.69
CA PHE A 424 30.86 -11.50 0.22
C PHE A 424 30.22 -12.73 0.88
N THR A 425 29.00 -13.09 0.49
CA THR A 425 28.33 -14.31 1.01
C THR A 425 28.91 -15.60 0.40
N GLN A 426 29.57 -15.49 -0.75
CA GLN A 426 30.11 -16.63 -1.48
C GLN A 426 31.41 -17.18 -0.81
N PRO A 427 31.50 -18.48 -0.50
CA PRO A 427 32.66 -19.05 0.19
C PRO A 427 33.98 -18.89 -0.58
N GLY A 428 33.91 -18.82 -1.92
CA GLY A 428 35.07 -18.60 -2.77
C GLY A 428 35.69 -17.21 -2.69
N VAL A 429 34.94 -16.20 -2.16
CA VAL A 429 35.41 -14.81 -2.07
C VAL A 429 36.05 -14.53 -0.69
N VAL A 430 35.46 -15.01 0.39
CA VAL A 430 35.82 -14.57 1.77
C VAL A 430 36.28 -15.71 2.66
N GLY A 431 36.26 -16.93 2.15
CA GLY A 431 36.62 -18.14 2.93
C GLY A 431 35.44 -18.69 3.75
N SER A 432 35.59 -19.93 4.19
CA SER A 432 34.49 -20.71 4.81
C SER A 432 34.07 -20.21 6.20
N THR A 433 34.91 -19.48 6.92
CA THR A 433 34.65 -19.00 8.27
C THR A 433 33.84 -17.68 8.29
N LEU A 434 34.11 -16.78 7.36
CA LEU A 434 33.46 -15.48 7.29
C LEU A 434 32.16 -15.51 6.47
N SER A 435 32.04 -16.42 5.50
CA SER A 435 30.86 -16.56 4.67
C SER A 435 29.53 -16.70 5.46
N PRO A 436 29.41 -17.51 6.52
CA PRO A 436 28.20 -17.60 7.32
C PRO A 436 27.83 -16.28 8.03
N ILE A 437 28.84 -15.50 8.45
CA ILE A 437 28.60 -14.18 9.05
C ILE A 437 28.06 -13.21 8.01
N MET A 438 28.68 -13.17 6.82
CA MET A 438 28.22 -12.31 5.72
C MET A 438 26.80 -12.70 5.25
N GLN A 439 26.48 -14.00 5.21
CA GLN A 439 25.13 -14.48 4.92
C GLN A 439 24.12 -13.98 5.94
N HIS A 440 24.46 -13.95 7.22
CA HIS A 440 23.57 -13.45 8.27
C HIS A 440 23.35 -11.93 8.19
N LEU A 441 24.35 -11.17 7.75
CA LEU A 441 24.28 -9.72 7.59
C LEU A 441 23.61 -9.29 6.27
N SER A 442 23.45 -10.21 5.30
CA SER A 442 22.88 -9.90 3.99
C SER A 442 21.36 -9.93 4.02
N TYR A 443 20.71 -8.77 3.80
CA TYR A 443 19.26 -8.71 3.64
C TYR A 443 18.78 -9.40 2.35
N ILE A 444 19.61 -9.49 1.31
CA ILE A 444 19.29 -10.22 0.07
C ILE A 444 19.15 -11.70 0.36
N GLN A 445 19.99 -12.28 1.22
CA GLN A 445 19.87 -13.67 1.66
C GLN A 445 18.56 -13.90 2.43
N LEU A 446 18.10 -12.90 3.23
CA LEU A 446 16.80 -12.94 3.87
C LEU A 446 15.67 -12.97 2.82
N TRP A 447 15.78 -12.18 1.74
CA TRP A 447 14.81 -12.18 0.66
C TRP A 447 14.79 -13.51 -0.10
N ASP A 448 15.95 -14.09 -0.41
CA ASP A 448 16.06 -15.38 -1.10
C ASP A 448 15.35 -16.50 -0.32
N THR A 449 15.54 -16.53 1.01
CA THR A 449 14.84 -17.51 1.87
C THR A 449 13.34 -17.26 1.93
N ALA A 450 12.93 -15.98 1.96
CA ALA A 450 11.53 -15.56 2.00
C ALA A 450 10.80 -15.85 0.67
N ILE A 451 11.44 -15.62 -0.47
CA ILE A 451 10.91 -15.95 -1.81
C ILE A 451 10.66 -17.46 -1.95
N ALA A 452 11.48 -18.28 -1.30
CA ALA A 452 11.27 -19.73 -1.21
C ALA A 452 10.16 -20.15 -0.21
N GLY A 453 9.40 -19.19 0.34
CA GLY A 453 8.32 -19.43 1.29
C GLY A 453 8.78 -19.81 2.70
N ARG A 454 10.04 -19.56 3.06
CA ARG A 454 10.63 -19.93 4.35
C ARG A 454 10.81 -18.70 5.24
N VAL A 455 10.25 -18.73 6.44
CA VAL A 455 10.46 -17.72 7.48
C VAL A 455 11.49 -18.24 8.47
N VAL A 456 12.73 -17.76 8.34
CA VAL A 456 13.84 -18.15 9.22
C VAL A 456 14.10 -17.01 10.20
N LEU A 457 13.65 -17.13 11.45
CA LEU A 457 13.72 -16.08 12.48
C LEU A 457 15.11 -15.49 12.65
N ARG A 458 16.16 -16.32 12.55
CA ARG A 458 17.56 -15.88 12.61
C ARG A 458 17.88 -14.78 11.59
N GLY A 459 17.28 -14.83 10.37
CA GLY A 459 17.53 -13.84 9.32
C GLY A 459 16.95 -12.46 9.64
N TYR A 460 15.92 -12.39 10.50
CA TYR A 460 15.28 -11.12 10.91
C TYR A 460 16.04 -10.40 12.03
N LEU A 461 16.90 -11.09 12.79
CA LEU A 461 17.62 -10.53 13.93
C LEU A 461 18.48 -9.32 13.53
N PHE A 462 19.26 -9.46 12.45
CA PHE A 462 20.15 -8.38 12.00
C PHE A 462 19.37 -7.13 11.55
N PRO A 463 18.40 -7.19 10.62
CA PRO A 463 17.64 -6.01 10.23
C PRO A 463 16.93 -5.33 11.39
N LEU A 464 16.33 -6.10 12.32
CA LEU A 464 15.63 -5.53 13.48
C LEU A 464 16.60 -4.89 14.47
N SER A 465 17.73 -5.54 14.77
CA SER A 465 18.73 -4.96 15.67
C SER A 465 19.37 -3.70 15.09
N ALA A 466 19.65 -3.67 13.78
CA ALA A 466 20.14 -2.49 13.08
C ALA A 466 19.10 -1.37 13.08
N THR A 467 17.82 -1.67 12.93
CA THR A 467 16.72 -0.69 13.05
C THR A 467 16.74 -0.01 14.42
N VAL A 468 16.77 -0.80 15.49
CA VAL A 468 16.82 -0.28 16.87
C VAL A 468 18.05 0.57 17.08
N LEU A 469 19.22 0.12 16.61
CA LEU A 469 20.48 0.85 16.72
C LEU A 469 20.40 2.22 16.04
N PHE A 470 19.97 2.29 14.77
CA PHE A 470 19.90 3.56 14.04
C PHE A 470 18.87 4.52 14.64
N LEU A 471 17.71 4.03 15.09
CA LEU A 471 16.73 4.86 15.80
C LEU A 471 17.30 5.40 17.12
N PHE A 472 17.98 4.56 17.90
CA PHE A 472 18.63 4.98 19.14
C PHE A 472 19.69 6.06 18.87
N MET A 473 20.55 5.85 17.87
CA MET A 473 21.56 6.85 17.47
C MET A 473 20.91 8.16 17.03
N THR A 474 19.79 8.09 16.30
CA THR A 474 19.04 9.29 15.89
C THR A 474 18.54 10.08 17.09
N VAL A 475 17.94 9.41 18.08
CA VAL A 475 17.50 10.05 19.34
C VAL A 475 18.66 10.73 20.03
N LYS A 476 19.82 10.05 20.16
CA LYS A 476 21.01 10.63 20.79
C LYS A 476 21.57 11.85 20.05
N VAL A 477 21.49 11.86 18.73
CA VAL A 477 21.87 13.04 17.93
C VAL A 477 20.91 14.21 18.21
N LEU A 478 19.62 13.99 18.36
CA LEU A 478 18.66 15.04 18.70
C LEU A 478 18.84 15.56 20.12
N GLU A 479 19.01 14.66 21.10
CA GLU A 479 19.29 15.02 22.50
C GLU A 479 20.55 15.89 22.63
N SER A 480 21.63 15.54 21.91
CA SER A 480 22.90 16.28 21.98
C SER A 480 22.77 17.75 21.55
N ARG A 481 21.80 18.06 20.70
CA ARG A 481 21.54 19.45 20.25
C ARG A 481 20.81 20.31 21.27
N LYS A 482 20.13 19.72 22.25
CA LYS A 482 19.51 20.48 23.37
C LYS A 482 20.54 21.09 24.32
N TRP A 483 21.76 20.55 24.31
CA TRP A 483 22.81 20.96 25.25
C TRP A 483 23.85 21.90 24.63
N ASN A 484 23.80 22.10 23.33
CA ASN A 484 24.60 23.04 22.57
C ASN A 484 23.76 24.23 22.08
#